data_572a5085a50324461ef515296e3ac2ed
#
_entry.id   572a5085a50324461ef515296e3ac2ed
#
_cell.length_a   1.000
_cell.length_b   1.000
_cell.length_c   1.000
_cell.angle_alpha   90.00
_cell.angle_beta   90.00
_cell.angle_gamma   90.00
#
_symmetry.space_group_name_H-M   'P 1'
#
loop_
_entity.id
_entity.type
_entity.pdbx_description
1 polymer ?
#
loop_
_entity_poly.entity_id
_entity_poly.type
_entity_poly.pdbx_seq_one_letter_code
_entity_poly.pdbx_strand_id
1 'polypeptide(L)'
;MYVHSSIIIPKITLNKKKIFNDPVYGFINIPNDLIYDLIEHPYFQRLRRIKQLGLSDYVYPGALHTRFNHALGAMHLMKKALDNLKEKGHMIFDSEYEGALIAILLHDIGHGPFSHSLEFSLFKKINHEQITTWVLSKLNQEFKGRLSLAIEIFQGRYPRKFLTQLVSSQLDIDRLDYLKRDCFFTGVQEGSIGAERIIKMLNVIDDELVVEEKGIYSIESFISARRIMYWQVYLHKTSICSERMLIELIKRVSICWDKNTSMSAT
;
A
#
# COMPACT_ATOMS: atom_id res chain seq x y z
N MET A 1 51.49 20.40 19.07
CA MET A 1 51.12 21.14 17.84
C MET A 1 49.99 20.33 17.18
N TYR A 2 48.74 20.65 17.49
CA TYR A 2 47.56 19.98 16.92
C TYR A 2 47.12 20.71 15.68
N VAL A 3 47.25 20.06 14.52
CA VAL A 3 46.73 20.60 13.26
C VAL A 3 45.26 20.28 13.21
N HIS A 4 44.37 21.29 13.44
CA HIS A 4 42.97 21.23 13.14
C HIS A 4 42.78 21.31 11.60
N SER A 5 42.66 20.19 10.94
CA SER A 5 42.14 20.13 9.58
C SER A 5 40.61 20.30 9.66
N SER A 6 40.12 21.53 9.50
CA SER A 6 38.70 21.79 9.27
C SER A 6 38.30 21.20 7.93
N ILE A 7 37.56 20.09 7.96
CA ILE A 7 36.91 19.55 6.77
C ILE A 7 35.81 20.54 6.36
N ILE A 8 36.09 21.37 5.37
CA ILE A 8 35.07 22.19 4.73
C ILE A 8 34.21 21.26 3.89
N ILE A 9 33.07 20.83 4.45
CA ILE A 9 32.03 20.15 3.69
C ILE A 9 31.39 21.23 2.81
N PRO A 10 31.51 21.17 1.46
CA PRO A 10 30.83 22.13 0.61
C PRO A 10 29.33 22.01 0.89
N LYS A 11 28.65 23.14 1.03
CA LYS A 11 27.20 23.24 1.15
C LYS A 11 26.62 22.88 -0.22
N ILE A 12 26.60 21.56 -0.52
CA ILE A 12 25.86 21.07 -1.66
C ILE A 12 24.40 21.34 -1.29
N THR A 13 23.70 22.11 -2.10
CA THR A 13 22.23 22.17 -2.10
C THR A 13 21.75 20.77 -2.50
N LEU A 14 21.78 19.87 -1.56
CA LEU A 14 21.24 18.55 -1.70
C LEU A 14 19.73 18.70 -1.92
N ASN A 15 19.25 18.32 -3.10
CA ASN A 15 17.90 17.77 -3.19
C ASN A 15 17.69 16.99 -1.89
N LYS A 16 16.69 17.38 -1.08
CA LYS A 16 16.41 16.72 0.19
C LYS A 16 15.89 15.31 -0.10
N LYS A 17 16.78 14.42 -0.53
CA LYS A 17 16.46 13.01 -0.69
C LYS A 17 16.08 12.49 0.69
N LYS A 18 14.78 12.42 0.96
CA LYS A 18 14.29 11.86 2.20
C LYS A 18 14.29 10.34 2.11
N ILE A 19 14.60 9.72 3.22
CA ILE A 19 14.76 8.29 3.37
C ILE A 19 13.90 7.87 4.54
N PHE A 20 13.09 6.82 4.35
CA PHE A 20 12.42 6.13 5.46
C PHE A 20 13.16 4.84 5.76
N ASN A 21 13.33 4.55 7.05
CA ASN A 21 13.84 3.27 7.50
C ASN A 21 12.67 2.31 7.71
N ASP A 22 12.60 1.26 6.90
CA ASP A 22 11.54 0.26 6.93
C ASP A 22 12.11 -1.09 7.42
N PRO A 23 11.46 -1.78 8.37
CA PRO A 23 12.00 -3.01 8.92
C PRO A 23 12.02 -4.17 7.93
N VAL A 24 11.23 -4.11 6.84
CA VAL A 24 11.15 -5.17 5.82
C VAL A 24 12.13 -4.95 4.67
N TYR A 25 12.34 -3.68 4.27
CA TYR A 25 13.14 -3.34 3.08
C TYR A 25 14.39 -2.52 3.38
N GLY A 26 14.61 -2.13 4.63
CA GLY A 26 15.70 -1.21 4.98
C GLY A 26 15.38 0.23 4.54
N PHE A 27 16.28 0.85 3.81
CA PHE A 27 16.11 2.24 3.39
C PHE A 27 15.23 2.39 2.15
N ILE A 28 14.08 3.05 2.32
CA ILE A 28 13.19 3.45 1.23
C ILE A 28 13.49 4.90 0.85
N ASN A 29 14.05 5.10 -0.34
CA ASN A 29 14.31 6.43 -0.88
C ASN A 29 13.05 7.01 -1.53
N ILE A 30 12.74 8.27 -1.23
CA ILE A 30 11.64 8.99 -1.87
C ILE A 30 12.16 9.55 -3.22
N PRO A 31 11.49 9.21 -4.35
CA PRO A 31 12.03 9.50 -5.68
C PRO A 31 12.10 10.99 -6.04
N ASN A 32 11.08 11.77 -5.64
CA ASN A 32 10.98 13.19 -6.01
C ASN A 32 10.14 14.00 -5.00
N ASP A 33 10.09 15.31 -5.20
CA ASP A 33 9.41 16.24 -4.30
C ASP A 33 7.89 16.08 -4.31
N LEU A 34 7.25 15.75 -5.46
CA LEU A 34 5.80 15.51 -5.52
C LEU A 34 5.39 14.34 -4.64
N ILE A 35 6.09 13.22 -4.76
CA ILE A 35 5.83 12.03 -3.93
C ILE A 35 6.07 12.36 -2.46
N TYR A 36 7.09 13.16 -2.16
CA TYR A 36 7.34 13.62 -0.80
C TYR A 36 6.18 14.47 -0.26
N ASP A 37 5.69 15.45 -1.03
CA ASP A 37 4.58 16.32 -0.63
C ASP A 37 3.29 15.52 -0.43
N LEU A 38 3.04 14.49 -1.25
CA LEU A 38 1.92 13.57 -1.09
C LEU A 38 2.04 12.75 0.20
N ILE A 39 3.24 12.28 0.54
CA ILE A 39 3.49 11.56 1.80
C ILE A 39 3.24 12.47 3.01
N GLU A 40 3.68 13.73 2.97
CA GLU A 40 3.47 14.70 4.05
C GLU A 40 2.02 15.22 4.14
N HIS A 41 1.19 14.96 3.11
CA HIS A 41 -0.18 15.42 3.11
C HIS A 41 -1.02 14.79 4.23
N PRO A 42 -1.90 15.53 4.92
CA PRO A 42 -2.68 15.03 6.06
C PRO A 42 -3.50 13.77 5.75
N TYR A 43 -4.04 13.64 4.54
CA TYR A 43 -4.77 12.44 4.12
C TYR A 43 -3.90 11.18 4.07
N PHE A 44 -2.62 11.32 3.72
CA PHE A 44 -1.69 10.20 3.74
C PHE A 44 -1.14 9.98 5.16
N GLN A 45 -0.81 11.03 5.89
CA GLN A 45 -0.26 10.92 7.25
C GLN A 45 -1.22 10.21 8.23
N ARG A 46 -2.54 10.31 8.04
CA ARG A 46 -3.50 9.56 8.87
C ARG A 46 -3.32 8.05 8.80
N LEU A 47 -2.76 7.51 7.70
CA LEU A 47 -2.50 6.07 7.53
C LEU A 47 -1.53 5.54 8.59
N ARG A 48 -0.71 6.38 9.23
CA ARG A 48 0.15 6.01 10.37
C ARG A 48 -0.64 5.51 11.59
N ARG A 49 -1.91 5.83 11.67
CA ARG A 49 -2.79 5.46 12.79
C ARG A 49 -3.78 4.34 12.41
N ILE A 50 -3.67 3.79 11.21
CA ILE A 50 -4.54 2.73 10.71
C ILE A 50 -3.71 1.46 10.59
N LYS A 51 -3.98 0.48 11.46
CA LYS A 51 -3.32 -0.83 11.41
C LYS A 51 -3.69 -1.56 10.12
N GLN A 52 -2.72 -2.22 9.49
CA GLN A 52 -2.93 -3.02 8.28
C GLN A 52 -3.87 -4.19 8.56
N LEU A 53 -3.65 -4.91 9.66
CA LEU A 53 -4.36 -6.14 10.00
C LEU A 53 -5.45 -5.94 11.08
N GLY A 54 -5.93 -4.71 11.26
CA GLY A 54 -7.07 -4.43 12.16
C GLY A 54 -6.84 -4.93 13.58
N LEU A 55 -7.63 -5.90 14.02
CA LEU A 55 -7.61 -6.49 15.37
C LEU A 55 -6.79 -7.79 15.46
N SER A 56 -6.03 -8.14 14.43
CA SER A 56 -5.23 -9.37 14.42
C SER A 56 -4.07 -9.34 15.43
N ASP A 57 -3.72 -8.18 15.97
CA ASP A 57 -2.71 -8.05 17.04
C ASP A 57 -3.14 -8.72 18.37
N TYR A 58 -4.42 -9.03 18.57
CA TYR A 58 -4.85 -9.90 19.67
C TYR A 58 -4.33 -11.34 19.57
N VAL A 59 -3.99 -11.78 18.37
CA VAL A 59 -3.41 -13.12 18.11
C VAL A 59 -1.93 -13.00 17.82
N TYR A 60 -1.55 -11.98 17.04
CA TYR A 60 -0.19 -11.71 16.57
C TYR A 60 0.29 -10.37 17.13
N PRO A 61 0.81 -10.32 18.38
CA PRO A 61 1.14 -9.05 19.06
C PRO A 61 2.15 -8.19 18.30
N GLY A 62 2.96 -8.79 17.43
CA GLY A 62 3.89 -8.07 16.54
C GLY A 62 3.23 -7.40 15.34
N ALA A 63 1.98 -7.73 15.02
CA ALA A 63 1.26 -7.22 13.84
C ALA A 63 0.69 -5.80 14.05
N LEU A 64 1.58 -4.85 14.38
CA LEU A 64 1.24 -3.45 14.67
C LEU A 64 1.56 -2.50 13.51
N HIS A 65 2.07 -3.01 12.40
CA HIS A 65 2.37 -2.20 11.22
C HIS A 65 1.11 -1.57 10.63
N THR A 66 1.31 -0.43 10.01
CA THR A 66 0.23 0.44 9.56
C THR A 66 0.14 0.44 8.04
N ARG A 67 -1.00 0.93 7.52
CA ARG A 67 -1.18 1.17 6.08
C ARG A 67 -0.15 2.16 5.52
N PHE A 68 0.37 3.05 6.33
CA PHE A 68 1.47 3.93 5.96
C PHE A 68 2.74 3.13 5.61
N ASN A 69 3.12 2.14 6.44
CA ASN A 69 4.27 1.28 6.18
C ASN A 69 4.08 0.47 4.88
N HIS A 70 2.88 -0.09 4.70
CA HIS A 70 2.50 -0.83 3.51
C HIS A 70 2.59 0.04 2.25
N ALA A 71 1.97 1.21 2.23
CA ALA A 71 1.98 2.10 1.08
C ALA A 71 3.40 2.51 0.65
N LEU A 72 4.30 2.79 1.61
CA LEU A 72 5.70 3.08 1.32
C LEU A 72 6.44 1.85 0.76
N GLY A 73 6.19 0.67 1.33
CA GLY A 73 6.79 -0.57 0.87
C GLY A 73 6.32 -0.96 -0.53
N ALA A 74 5.02 -0.84 -0.81
CA ALA A 74 4.45 -1.06 -2.13
C ALA A 74 5.06 -0.09 -3.17
N MET A 75 5.21 1.19 -2.84
CA MET A 75 5.90 2.14 -3.72
C MET A 75 7.37 1.74 -3.96
N HIS A 76 8.07 1.26 -2.93
CA HIS A 76 9.44 0.78 -3.08
C HIS A 76 9.54 -0.43 -4.03
N LEU A 77 8.64 -1.40 -3.90
CA LEU A 77 8.59 -2.54 -4.80
C LEU A 77 8.17 -2.14 -6.23
N MET A 78 7.22 -1.20 -6.38
CA MET A 78 6.84 -0.65 -7.68
C MET A 78 8.04 -0.05 -8.39
N LYS A 79 8.83 0.76 -7.66
CA LYS A 79 10.07 1.32 -8.21
C LYS A 79 10.99 0.22 -8.72
N LYS A 80 11.24 -0.83 -7.94
CA LYS A 80 12.08 -1.97 -8.36
C LYS A 80 11.52 -2.69 -9.59
N ALA A 81 10.20 -2.84 -9.67
CA ALA A 81 9.55 -3.48 -10.82
C ALA A 81 9.71 -2.66 -12.10
N LEU A 82 9.45 -1.35 -12.03
CA LEU A 82 9.61 -0.45 -13.17
C LEU A 82 11.07 -0.36 -13.62
N ASP A 83 12.02 -0.26 -12.69
CA ASP A 83 13.46 -0.26 -12.99
C ASP A 83 13.86 -1.56 -13.69
N ASN A 84 13.40 -2.72 -13.20
CA ASN A 84 13.66 -4.03 -13.83
C ASN A 84 13.07 -4.14 -15.24
N LEU A 85 11.86 -3.63 -15.47
CA LEU A 85 11.25 -3.61 -16.79
C LEU A 85 12.01 -2.68 -17.76
N LYS A 86 12.46 -1.51 -17.30
CA LYS A 86 13.34 -0.63 -18.08
C LYS A 86 14.67 -1.32 -18.44
N GLU A 87 15.31 -2.01 -17.48
CA GLU A 87 16.54 -2.80 -17.72
C GLU A 87 16.34 -3.89 -18.78
N LYS A 88 15.12 -4.45 -18.89
CA LYS A 88 14.75 -5.45 -19.92
C LYS A 88 14.41 -4.83 -21.27
N GLY A 89 14.52 -3.51 -21.40
CA GLY A 89 14.31 -2.80 -22.67
C GLY A 89 12.87 -2.31 -22.91
N HIS A 90 11.97 -2.46 -21.93
CA HIS A 90 10.63 -1.89 -22.06
C HIS A 90 10.67 -0.37 -21.91
N MET A 91 10.12 0.33 -22.88
CA MET A 91 10.01 1.78 -22.82
C MET A 91 8.94 2.18 -21.81
N ILE A 92 9.33 2.91 -20.77
CA ILE A 92 8.44 3.48 -19.76
C ILE A 92 8.80 4.95 -19.67
N PHE A 93 7.86 5.83 -20.03
CA PHE A 93 8.06 7.28 -19.96
C PHE A 93 8.17 7.75 -18.50
N ASP A 94 8.86 8.86 -18.28
CA ASP A 94 9.03 9.37 -16.91
C ASP A 94 7.70 9.75 -16.25
N SER A 95 6.73 10.22 -17.04
CA SER A 95 5.36 10.46 -16.55
C SER A 95 4.62 9.19 -16.13
N GLU A 96 4.80 8.09 -16.87
CA GLU A 96 4.24 6.78 -16.53
C GLU A 96 4.89 6.20 -15.28
N TYR A 97 6.21 6.35 -15.18
CA TYR A 97 6.98 5.94 -14.01
C TYR A 97 6.50 6.67 -12.74
N GLU A 98 6.41 8.00 -12.79
CA GLU A 98 5.89 8.81 -11.67
C GLU A 98 4.41 8.46 -11.39
N GLY A 99 3.58 8.34 -12.44
CA GLY A 99 2.17 7.99 -12.32
C GLY A 99 1.93 6.65 -11.64
N ALA A 100 2.68 5.60 -12.01
CA ALA A 100 2.59 4.28 -11.40
C ALA A 100 3.04 4.28 -9.93
N LEU A 101 4.12 5.01 -9.60
CA LEU A 101 4.56 5.18 -8.21
C LEU A 101 3.51 5.88 -7.35
N ILE A 102 2.86 6.93 -7.87
CA ILE A 102 1.80 7.65 -7.16
C ILE A 102 0.55 6.77 -7.04
N ALA A 103 0.19 6.05 -8.09
CA ALA A 103 -0.98 5.15 -8.08
C ALA A 103 -0.87 4.10 -6.95
N ILE A 104 0.26 3.41 -6.87
CA ILE A 104 0.47 2.40 -5.82
C ILE A 104 0.68 3.03 -4.43
N LEU A 105 1.28 4.21 -4.32
CA LEU A 105 1.43 4.90 -3.04
C LEU A 105 0.07 5.27 -2.43
N LEU A 106 -0.89 5.68 -3.27
CA LEU A 106 -2.17 6.20 -2.83
C LEU A 106 -3.33 5.19 -2.97
N HIS A 107 -3.08 3.95 -3.43
CA HIS A 107 -4.15 2.98 -3.70
C HIS A 107 -5.04 2.71 -2.47
N ASP A 108 -4.46 2.71 -1.28
CA ASP A 108 -5.11 2.42 0.01
C ASP A 108 -5.54 3.69 0.78
N ILE A 109 -5.41 4.89 0.18
CA ILE A 109 -5.66 6.15 0.90
C ILE A 109 -7.11 6.30 1.38
N GLY A 110 -8.06 5.58 0.78
CA GLY A 110 -9.47 5.59 1.16
C GLY A 110 -9.81 4.74 2.38
N HIS A 111 -8.91 3.88 2.84
CA HIS A 111 -9.17 3.04 4.00
C HIS A 111 -9.34 3.83 5.29
N GLY A 112 -10.35 3.45 6.10
CA GLY A 112 -10.55 3.89 7.47
C GLY A 112 -9.96 2.91 8.50
N PRO A 113 -10.00 3.23 9.80
CA PRO A 113 -9.72 2.26 10.85
C PRO A 113 -10.67 1.07 10.74
N PHE A 114 -10.17 -0.16 10.87
CA PHE A 114 -10.98 -1.40 10.76
C PHE A 114 -11.83 -1.46 9.48
N SER A 115 -11.31 -0.96 8.34
CA SER A 115 -12.14 -0.63 7.19
C SER A 115 -12.99 -1.77 6.67
N HIS A 116 -12.48 -2.99 6.54
CA HIS A 116 -13.27 -4.13 6.08
C HIS A 116 -14.45 -4.43 7.00
N SER A 117 -14.29 -4.28 8.32
CA SER A 117 -15.37 -4.51 9.29
C SER A 117 -16.37 -3.36 9.30
N LEU A 118 -15.93 -2.11 9.10
CA LEU A 118 -16.79 -0.93 9.19
C LEU A 118 -17.47 -0.57 7.88
N GLU A 119 -16.92 -0.91 6.73
CA GLU A 119 -17.54 -0.70 5.42
C GLU A 119 -18.93 -1.30 5.35
N PHE A 120 -19.11 -2.52 5.86
CA PHE A 120 -20.39 -3.21 5.84
C PHE A 120 -21.37 -2.71 6.91
N SER A 121 -20.90 -2.04 7.97
CA SER A 121 -21.72 -1.64 9.10
C SER A 121 -22.11 -0.16 9.10
N LEU A 122 -21.19 0.73 8.77
CA LEU A 122 -21.39 2.18 8.79
C LEU A 122 -21.68 2.76 7.40
N PHE A 123 -21.01 2.25 6.38
CA PHE A 123 -21.07 2.82 5.02
C PHE A 123 -21.77 1.86 4.05
N LYS A 124 -23.08 1.60 4.30
CA LYS A 124 -23.90 0.58 3.61
C LYS A 124 -23.82 0.52 2.08
N LYS A 125 -23.17 1.48 1.40
CA LYS A 125 -23.04 1.55 -0.06
C LYS A 125 -21.73 2.13 -0.57
N ILE A 126 -20.79 2.46 0.31
CA ILE A 126 -19.54 3.13 -0.06
C ILE A 126 -18.38 2.25 0.36
N ASN A 127 -17.59 1.78 -0.61
CA ASN A 127 -16.38 1.02 -0.35
C ASN A 127 -15.14 1.94 -0.30
N HIS A 128 -14.03 1.40 0.21
CA HIS A 128 -12.77 2.14 0.32
C HIS A 128 -12.23 2.58 -1.05
N GLU A 129 -12.49 1.86 -2.15
CA GLU A 129 -12.04 2.23 -3.49
C GLU A 129 -12.74 3.50 -3.98
N GLN A 130 -14.04 3.65 -3.69
CA GLN A 130 -14.78 4.89 -3.99
C GLN A 130 -14.22 6.07 -3.19
N ILE A 131 -13.92 5.86 -1.89
CA ILE A 131 -13.30 6.89 -1.05
C ILE A 131 -11.90 7.22 -1.58
N THR A 132 -11.10 6.22 -1.97
CA THR A 132 -9.80 6.43 -2.61
C THR A 132 -9.96 7.33 -3.85
N THR A 133 -10.91 7.02 -4.72
CA THR A 133 -11.19 7.82 -5.92
C THR A 133 -11.54 9.28 -5.59
N TRP A 134 -12.37 9.52 -4.58
CA TRP A 134 -12.71 10.88 -4.14
C TRP A 134 -11.50 11.63 -3.58
N VAL A 135 -10.70 10.97 -2.74
CA VAL A 135 -9.49 11.58 -2.18
C VAL A 135 -8.48 11.88 -3.28
N LEU A 136 -8.25 10.95 -4.21
CA LEU A 136 -7.38 11.16 -5.37
C LEU A 136 -7.84 12.35 -6.22
N SER A 137 -9.13 12.46 -6.49
CA SER A 137 -9.70 13.58 -7.25
C SER A 137 -9.47 14.92 -6.54
N LYS A 138 -9.65 14.96 -5.22
CA LYS A 138 -9.40 16.16 -4.42
C LYS A 138 -7.91 16.52 -4.41
N LEU A 139 -7.04 15.57 -4.17
CA LEU A 139 -5.59 15.77 -4.23
C LEU A 139 -5.15 16.25 -5.63
N ASN A 140 -5.74 15.68 -6.68
CA ASN A 140 -5.41 16.12 -8.05
C ASN A 140 -5.74 17.60 -8.29
N GLN A 141 -6.85 18.09 -7.73
CA GLN A 141 -7.17 19.52 -7.79
C GLN A 141 -6.14 20.37 -7.02
N GLU A 142 -5.80 19.96 -5.79
CA GLU A 142 -4.81 20.65 -4.95
C GLU A 142 -3.42 20.68 -5.61
N PHE A 143 -3.02 19.58 -6.25
CA PHE A 143 -1.75 19.45 -6.99
C PHE A 143 -1.85 19.84 -8.48
N LYS A 144 -2.86 20.63 -8.84
CA LYS A 144 -3.01 21.25 -10.18
C LYS A 144 -2.98 20.26 -11.35
N GLY A 145 -3.64 19.11 -11.20
CA GLY A 145 -3.75 18.10 -12.25
C GLY A 145 -2.57 17.13 -12.37
N ARG A 146 -1.56 17.24 -11.52
CA ARG A 146 -0.34 16.40 -11.59
C ARG A 146 -0.57 14.92 -11.30
N LEU A 147 -1.72 14.54 -10.71
CA LEU A 147 -2.05 13.15 -10.39
C LEU A 147 -2.95 12.48 -11.44
N SER A 148 -3.29 13.19 -12.54
CA SER A 148 -4.24 12.67 -13.52
C SER A 148 -3.85 11.31 -14.09
N LEU A 149 -2.58 11.13 -14.46
CA LEU A 149 -2.08 9.85 -14.98
C LEU A 149 -2.14 8.73 -13.92
N ALA A 150 -1.79 9.04 -12.67
CA ALA A 150 -1.89 8.08 -11.56
C ALA A 150 -3.32 7.61 -11.33
N ILE A 151 -4.30 8.53 -11.46
CA ILE A 151 -5.73 8.21 -11.36
C ILE A 151 -6.17 7.29 -12.50
N GLU A 152 -5.76 7.56 -13.74
CA GLU A 152 -6.07 6.71 -14.89
C GLU A 152 -5.50 5.30 -14.73
N ILE A 153 -4.25 5.17 -14.24
CA ILE A 153 -3.62 3.88 -13.94
C ILE A 153 -4.38 3.15 -12.82
N PHE A 154 -4.67 3.85 -11.70
CA PHE A 154 -5.39 3.27 -10.56
C PHE A 154 -6.79 2.76 -10.95
N GLN A 155 -7.50 3.50 -11.80
CA GLN A 155 -8.84 3.15 -12.25
C GLN A 155 -8.88 2.16 -13.41
N GLY A 156 -7.74 1.69 -13.90
CA GLY A 156 -7.66 0.74 -15.01
C GLY A 156 -8.05 1.32 -16.37
N ARG A 157 -8.03 2.65 -16.53
CA ARG A 157 -8.41 3.33 -17.77
C ARG A 157 -7.22 3.71 -18.64
N TYR A 158 -6.00 3.61 -18.11
CA TYR A 158 -4.80 3.91 -18.86
C TYR A 158 -4.55 2.85 -19.94
N PRO A 159 -4.23 3.21 -21.20
CA PRO A 159 -4.15 2.27 -22.31
C PRO A 159 -3.14 1.14 -22.11
N ARG A 160 -2.00 1.43 -21.44
CA ARG A 160 -0.96 0.42 -21.20
C ARG A 160 -1.32 -0.44 -19.99
N LYS A 161 -1.84 -1.62 -20.28
CA LYS A 161 -2.43 -2.55 -19.31
C LYS A 161 -1.46 -3.00 -18.22
N PHE A 162 -0.20 -3.29 -18.55
CA PHE A 162 0.77 -3.79 -17.60
C PHE A 162 0.99 -2.80 -16.42
N LEU A 163 0.87 -1.48 -16.63
CA LEU A 163 0.97 -0.49 -15.55
C LEU A 163 -0.20 -0.62 -14.56
N THR A 164 -1.41 -0.82 -15.06
CA THR A 164 -2.58 -1.12 -14.21
C THR A 164 -2.41 -2.46 -13.51
N GLN A 165 -1.90 -3.48 -14.21
CA GLN A 165 -1.71 -4.82 -13.65
C GLN A 165 -0.63 -4.85 -12.56
N LEU A 166 0.37 -3.97 -12.63
CA LEU A 166 1.32 -3.78 -11.53
C LEU A 166 0.66 -3.24 -10.26
N VAL A 167 -0.41 -2.43 -10.40
CA VAL A 167 -1.17 -1.87 -9.25
C VAL A 167 -2.23 -2.85 -8.77
N SER A 168 -2.97 -3.48 -9.68
CA SER A 168 -4.09 -4.36 -9.34
C SER A 168 -4.23 -5.51 -10.35
N SER A 169 -3.84 -6.72 -9.93
CA SER A 169 -4.00 -7.96 -10.70
C SER A 169 -3.94 -9.17 -9.77
N GLN A 170 -3.77 -10.39 -10.30
CA GLN A 170 -3.56 -11.58 -9.46
C GLN A 170 -2.14 -11.64 -8.86
N LEU A 171 -1.17 -11.01 -9.51
CA LEU A 171 0.21 -10.89 -9.08
C LEU A 171 0.63 -9.41 -9.24
N ASP A 172 0.24 -8.58 -8.30
CA ASP A 172 0.52 -7.16 -8.26
C ASP A 172 1.47 -6.77 -7.12
N ILE A 173 1.91 -5.55 -7.16
CA ILE A 173 2.87 -4.99 -6.19
C ILE A 173 2.25 -4.84 -4.79
N ASP A 174 0.95 -4.55 -4.73
CA ASP A 174 0.19 -4.50 -3.47
C ASP A 174 0.31 -5.84 -2.73
N ARG A 175 -0.03 -6.96 -3.41
CA ARG A 175 0.07 -8.32 -2.83
C ARG A 175 1.49 -8.69 -2.45
N LEU A 176 2.47 -8.31 -3.26
CA LEU A 176 3.87 -8.61 -2.95
C LEU A 176 4.34 -7.90 -1.67
N ASP A 177 3.91 -6.65 -1.44
CA ASP A 177 4.27 -5.96 -0.19
C ASP A 177 3.50 -6.53 0.99
N TYR A 178 2.15 -6.57 0.94
CA TYR A 178 1.43 -6.93 2.14
C TYR A 178 1.71 -8.38 2.58
N LEU A 179 1.83 -9.35 1.66
CA LEU A 179 2.16 -10.72 2.05
C LEU A 179 3.52 -10.80 2.74
N LYS A 180 4.55 -10.15 2.17
CA LYS A 180 5.89 -10.13 2.77
C LYS A 180 5.89 -9.41 4.12
N ARG A 181 5.21 -8.28 4.21
CA ARG A 181 5.13 -7.45 5.41
C ARG A 181 4.33 -8.12 6.51
N ASP A 182 3.15 -8.63 6.19
CA ASP A 182 2.30 -9.32 7.16
C ASP A 182 2.96 -10.58 7.69
N CYS A 183 3.62 -11.37 6.83
CA CYS A 183 4.44 -12.52 7.23
C CYS A 183 5.51 -12.10 8.25
N PHE A 184 6.24 -11.03 7.98
CA PHE A 184 7.29 -10.52 8.86
C PHE A 184 6.73 -10.11 10.24
N PHE A 185 5.66 -9.32 10.27
CA PHE A 185 5.11 -8.78 11.51
C PHE A 185 4.25 -9.77 12.31
N THR A 186 3.66 -10.76 11.65
CA THR A 186 2.92 -11.85 12.34
C THR A 186 3.84 -12.97 12.80
N GLY A 187 5.02 -13.11 12.21
CA GLY A 187 5.95 -14.21 12.47
C GLY A 187 5.55 -15.54 11.84
N VAL A 188 4.60 -15.55 10.90
CA VAL A 188 4.14 -16.75 10.18
C VAL A 188 5.11 -17.07 9.05
N GLN A 189 6.10 -17.92 9.33
CA GLN A 189 7.21 -18.23 8.40
C GLN A 189 6.76 -18.87 7.08
N GLU A 190 5.69 -19.66 7.12
CA GLU A 190 5.10 -20.32 5.95
C GLU A 190 4.49 -19.34 4.94
N GLY A 191 4.22 -18.10 5.36
CA GLY A 191 3.77 -17.00 4.51
C GLY A 191 4.90 -16.27 3.77
N SER A 192 6.14 -16.73 3.90
CA SER A 192 7.30 -16.06 3.28
C SER A 192 7.28 -16.19 1.75
N ILE A 193 7.50 -15.06 1.08
CA ILE A 193 7.58 -14.98 -0.38
C ILE A 193 8.87 -14.35 -0.86
N GLY A 194 9.38 -14.82 -1.99
CA GLY A 194 10.53 -14.25 -2.67
C GLY A 194 10.18 -13.04 -3.57
N ALA A 195 9.62 -11.96 -3.01
CA ALA A 195 9.12 -10.82 -3.78
C ALA A 195 10.16 -10.24 -4.75
N GLU A 196 11.43 -10.13 -4.36
CA GLU A 196 12.50 -9.62 -5.23
C GLU A 196 12.78 -10.54 -6.41
N ARG A 197 12.74 -11.86 -6.20
CA ARG A 197 12.88 -12.81 -7.30
C ARG A 197 11.69 -12.74 -8.24
N ILE A 198 10.47 -12.63 -7.72
CA ILE A 198 9.27 -12.46 -8.55
C ILE A 198 9.42 -11.21 -9.42
N ILE A 199 9.80 -10.06 -8.84
CA ILE A 199 10.02 -8.81 -9.57
C ILE A 199 11.07 -8.99 -10.69
N LYS A 200 12.17 -9.69 -10.41
CA LYS A 200 13.20 -9.96 -11.44
C LYS A 200 12.69 -10.85 -12.59
N MET A 201 11.66 -11.66 -12.36
CA MET A 201 11.04 -12.52 -13.38
C MET A 201 9.88 -11.85 -14.10
N LEU A 202 9.43 -10.64 -13.67
CA LEU A 202 8.40 -9.89 -14.39
C LEU A 202 8.91 -9.47 -15.76
N ASN A 203 8.02 -9.54 -16.76
CA ASN A 203 8.25 -9.08 -18.11
C ASN A 203 6.93 -8.56 -18.70
N VAL A 204 6.97 -7.98 -19.90
CA VAL A 204 5.79 -7.49 -20.63
C VAL A 204 5.77 -8.09 -22.01
N ILE A 205 4.65 -8.68 -22.43
CA ILE A 205 4.42 -9.19 -23.79
C ILE A 205 3.04 -8.69 -24.21
N ASP A 206 2.96 -8.08 -25.38
CA ASP A 206 1.70 -7.54 -25.95
C ASP A 206 0.95 -6.63 -24.95
N ASP A 207 1.71 -5.80 -24.24
CA ASP A 207 1.23 -4.87 -23.19
C ASP A 207 0.62 -5.54 -21.94
N GLU A 208 0.75 -6.85 -21.80
CA GLU A 208 0.33 -7.61 -20.63
C GLU A 208 1.53 -7.96 -19.73
N LEU A 209 1.32 -7.87 -18.42
CA LEU A 209 2.33 -8.26 -17.44
C LEU A 209 2.42 -9.79 -17.38
N VAL A 210 3.60 -10.32 -17.60
CA VAL A 210 3.87 -11.76 -17.59
C VAL A 210 5.03 -12.12 -16.68
N VAL A 211 5.18 -13.40 -16.37
CA VAL A 211 6.32 -13.93 -15.61
C VAL A 211 7.10 -14.88 -16.49
N GLU A 212 8.41 -14.72 -16.55
CA GLU A 212 9.30 -15.63 -17.27
C GLU A 212 9.20 -17.05 -16.69
N GLU A 213 9.30 -18.07 -17.56
CA GLU A 213 9.16 -19.49 -17.21
C GLU A 213 10.02 -19.90 -15.99
N LYS A 214 11.27 -19.41 -15.93
CA LYS A 214 12.19 -19.67 -14.81
C LYS A 214 11.70 -19.12 -13.44
N GLY A 215 10.63 -18.32 -13.44
CA GLY A 215 9.95 -17.80 -12.26
C GLY A 215 8.85 -18.70 -11.70
N ILE A 216 8.48 -19.80 -12.37
CA ILE A 216 7.31 -20.62 -12.04
C ILE A 216 7.26 -21.06 -10.57
N TYR A 217 8.37 -21.56 -10.03
CA TYR A 217 8.44 -21.98 -8.63
C TYR A 217 8.23 -20.83 -7.63
N SER A 218 8.62 -19.60 -8.00
CA SER A 218 8.38 -18.43 -7.18
C SER A 218 6.90 -18.06 -7.16
N ILE A 219 6.18 -18.28 -8.27
CA ILE A 219 4.74 -18.07 -8.37
C ILE A 219 3.96 -19.15 -7.60
N GLU A 220 4.37 -20.41 -7.69
CA GLU A 220 3.78 -21.50 -6.91
C GLU A 220 3.94 -21.24 -5.40
N SER A 221 5.14 -20.81 -4.99
CA SER A 221 5.41 -20.41 -3.60
C SER A 221 4.54 -19.22 -3.17
N PHE A 222 4.39 -18.20 -4.03
CA PHE A 222 3.53 -17.05 -3.77
C PHE A 222 2.06 -17.45 -3.58
N ILE A 223 1.52 -18.30 -4.44
CA ILE A 223 0.13 -18.78 -4.35
C ILE A 223 -0.08 -19.59 -3.05
N SER A 224 0.90 -20.45 -2.74
CA SER A 224 0.86 -21.27 -1.51
C SER A 224 0.95 -20.41 -0.25
N ALA A 225 1.89 -19.46 -0.20
CA ALA A 225 2.05 -18.53 0.91
C ALA A 225 0.78 -17.66 1.10
N ARG A 226 0.21 -17.14 0.01
CA ARG A 226 -1.06 -16.39 0.07
C ARG A 226 -2.17 -17.22 0.70
N ARG A 227 -2.35 -18.49 0.29
CA ARG A 227 -3.35 -19.38 0.87
C ARG A 227 -3.13 -19.62 2.36
N ILE A 228 -1.87 -19.81 2.76
CA ILE A 228 -1.50 -20.03 4.18
C ILE A 228 -1.79 -18.76 5.00
N MET A 229 -1.41 -17.57 4.52
CA MET A 229 -1.69 -16.31 5.19
C MET A 229 -3.20 -16.07 5.36
N TYR A 230 -4.01 -16.42 4.34
CA TYR A 230 -5.47 -16.36 4.49
C TYR A 230 -5.97 -17.25 5.62
N TRP A 231 -5.50 -18.48 5.72
CA TRP A 231 -5.93 -19.42 6.75
C TRP A 231 -5.43 -19.07 8.14
N GLN A 232 -4.14 -18.78 8.26
CA GLN A 232 -3.53 -18.56 9.57
C GLN A 232 -3.78 -17.16 10.11
N VAL A 233 -3.78 -16.12 9.25
CA VAL A 233 -3.81 -14.72 9.68
C VAL A 233 -5.15 -14.08 9.39
N TYR A 234 -5.51 -13.92 8.10
CA TYR A 234 -6.63 -13.06 7.71
C TYR A 234 -8.00 -13.64 8.11
N LEU A 235 -8.13 -14.97 8.13
CA LEU A 235 -9.34 -15.66 8.55
C LEU A 235 -9.21 -16.31 9.94
N HIS A 236 -8.27 -15.86 10.76
CA HIS A 236 -8.10 -16.39 12.10
C HIS A 236 -9.37 -16.14 12.94
N LYS A 237 -9.90 -17.20 13.56
CA LYS A 237 -11.19 -17.17 14.27
C LYS A 237 -11.29 -16.05 15.31
N THR A 238 -10.23 -15.82 16.08
CA THR A 238 -10.21 -14.77 17.11
C THR A 238 -10.26 -13.38 16.50
N SER A 239 -9.51 -13.12 15.43
CA SER A 239 -9.53 -11.84 14.72
C SER A 239 -10.92 -11.56 14.16
N ILE A 240 -11.52 -12.53 13.46
CA ILE A 240 -12.88 -12.43 12.92
C ILE A 240 -13.91 -12.20 14.04
N CYS A 241 -13.79 -12.93 15.17
CA CYS A 241 -14.68 -12.76 16.30
C CYS A 241 -14.60 -11.33 16.86
N SER A 242 -13.38 -10.81 17.06
CA SER A 242 -13.16 -9.44 17.56
C SER A 242 -13.72 -8.37 16.61
N GLU A 243 -13.57 -8.56 15.31
CA GLU A 243 -14.16 -7.68 14.30
C GLU A 243 -15.69 -7.72 14.31
N ARG A 244 -16.29 -8.92 14.44
CA ARG A 244 -17.75 -9.06 14.57
C ARG A 244 -18.28 -8.41 15.83
N MET A 245 -17.58 -8.56 16.96
CA MET A 245 -17.93 -7.86 18.20
C MET A 245 -17.89 -6.34 18.02
N LEU A 246 -16.86 -5.80 17.35
CA LEU A 246 -16.77 -4.38 17.04
C LEU A 246 -17.96 -3.90 16.19
N ILE A 247 -18.34 -4.65 15.16
CA ILE A 247 -19.50 -4.35 14.32
C ILE A 247 -20.79 -4.29 15.16
N GLU A 248 -21.03 -5.27 16.02
CA GLU A 248 -22.23 -5.30 16.86
C GLU A 248 -22.24 -4.16 17.91
N LEU A 249 -21.08 -3.81 18.49
CA LEU A 249 -20.96 -2.65 19.36
C LEU A 249 -21.33 -1.35 18.64
N ILE A 250 -20.83 -1.14 17.43
CA ILE A 250 -21.14 0.06 16.65
C ILE A 250 -22.62 0.13 16.28
N LYS A 251 -23.22 -0.98 15.86
CA LYS A 251 -24.67 -1.06 15.62
C LYS A 251 -25.46 -0.69 16.88
N ARG A 252 -25.04 -1.18 18.04
CA ARG A 252 -25.70 -0.88 19.31
C ARG A 252 -25.61 0.61 19.66
N VAL A 253 -24.43 1.20 19.49
CA VAL A 253 -24.22 2.65 19.70
C VAL A 253 -25.14 3.47 18.80
N SER A 254 -25.23 3.12 17.50
CA SER A 254 -26.10 3.80 16.54
C SER A 254 -27.56 3.78 17.00
N ILE A 255 -28.08 2.60 17.40
CA ILE A 255 -29.47 2.44 17.91
C ILE A 255 -29.70 3.29 19.16
N CYS A 256 -28.75 3.33 20.09
CA CYS A 256 -28.87 4.12 21.29
C CYS A 256 -28.85 5.63 21.00
N TRP A 257 -28.04 6.06 20.03
CA TRP A 257 -27.96 7.45 19.59
C TRP A 257 -29.29 7.92 18.98
N ASP A 258 -29.84 7.14 18.04
CA ASP A 258 -31.11 7.46 17.37
C ASP A 258 -32.29 7.57 18.38
N LYS A 259 -32.33 6.71 19.41
CA LYS A 259 -33.33 6.78 20.47
C LYS A 259 -33.21 8.05 21.32
N ASN A 260 -31.97 8.46 21.67
CA ASN A 260 -31.76 9.65 22.48
C ASN A 260 -32.06 10.94 21.69
N THR A 261 -31.74 11.00 20.40
CA THR A 261 -32.07 12.13 19.53
C THR A 261 -33.58 12.28 19.32
N SER A 262 -34.31 11.19 19.25
CA SER A 262 -35.79 11.24 19.15
C SER A 262 -36.46 11.67 20.45
N MET A 263 -35.87 11.44 21.62
CA MET A 263 -36.39 11.88 22.92
C MET A 263 -36.06 13.35 23.27
N SER A 264 -35.07 13.95 22.61
CA SER A 264 -34.71 15.37 22.82
C SER A 264 -35.42 16.33 21.86
N ALA A 265 -36.21 15.80 20.91
CA ALA A 265 -36.98 16.56 19.92
C ALA A 265 -38.50 16.67 20.27
N THR A 266 -38.89 16.10 21.42
CA THR A 266 -40.21 16.25 22.06
C THR A 266 -40.11 17.08 23.33
#